data_0b2a97b72d8cd6db4e3d0d83a9ecc7b3
#
_entry.id   0b2a97b72d8cd6db4e3d0d83a9ecc7b3
#
_cell.length_a   1.000
_cell.length_b   1.000
_cell.length_c   1.000
_cell.angle_alpha   90.00
_cell.angle_beta   90.00
_cell.angle_gamma   90.00
#
_symmetry.space_group_name_H-M   'P 1'
#
loop_
_entity.id
_entity.type
_entity.pdbx_description
1 polymer ?
#
loop_
_entity_poly.entity_id
_entity_poly.type
_entity_poly.pdbx_seq_one_letter_code
_entity_poly.pdbx_strand_id
1 'polypeptide(L)'
;MQSKQNLLGYSLESLEDFFLKNKESKYRAKQLLKWVHQKGIIDFDLMTDFNKDLRKKLNEIAYIKPPSIHEEHISEEGTIKYVVELESGSMIEMVEIPEKKRRTLCVSSQAGCALQCTFCATGAQGFEQNLDSHEIIGQLWLSNFHKKHNKPITNVVFMGMGEPLLNFDAVIESAKIMKHQLAYGLSRKRITISTSGIVPNIKKLHDKIDVSLAISLHAADDKLRDEIVPINNKYPISSLIKACTDYLNHYQNKRSITIEYILIEGVNDSIEHAKKLTRLLSRLSCKINLIPFNSFNGSNYKRPSNKKINIFKDYLMNKGYITTLRITRGDAIDGACGQLVGSLNNSIKGKHLISHKSI
;
A
#
# COMPACT_ATOMS: atom_id res chain seq x y z
N MET A 1 3.70 -27.53 22.60
CA MET A 1 4.69 -27.29 21.53
C MET A 1 4.60 -25.84 21.09
N GLN A 2 5.70 -25.13 21.02
CA GLN A 2 5.69 -23.77 20.49
C GLN A 2 5.33 -23.83 18.98
N SER A 3 4.39 -23.00 18.52
CA SER A 3 4.03 -22.97 17.09
C SER A 3 5.25 -22.55 16.26
N LYS A 4 5.48 -23.18 15.12
CA LYS A 4 6.55 -22.80 14.19
C LYS A 4 6.31 -21.36 13.71
N GLN A 5 7.38 -20.61 13.49
CA GLN A 5 7.34 -19.20 13.08
C GLN A 5 7.59 -19.06 11.57
N ASN A 6 6.79 -18.25 10.89
CA ASN A 6 7.05 -17.90 9.49
C ASN A 6 8.08 -16.78 9.42
N LEU A 7 9.31 -17.11 8.97
CA LEU A 7 10.42 -16.18 8.94
C LEU A 7 10.45 -15.26 7.69
N LEU A 8 9.53 -15.42 6.76
CA LEU A 8 9.45 -14.59 5.55
C LEU A 8 9.33 -13.09 5.88
N GLY A 9 8.55 -12.75 6.91
CA GLY A 9 8.24 -11.38 7.29
C GLY A 9 9.20 -10.76 8.32
N TYR A 10 10.31 -11.40 8.64
CA TYR A 10 11.25 -10.91 9.64
C TYR A 10 12.32 -10.00 9.02
N SER A 11 12.44 -8.77 9.52
CA SER A 11 13.56 -7.88 9.17
C SER A 11 14.89 -8.43 9.67
N LEU A 12 16.00 -7.79 9.28
CA LEU A 12 17.32 -8.21 9.79
C LEU A 12 17.35 -8.20 11.32
N GLU A 13 16.80 -7.16 11.95
CA GLU A 13 16.75 -7.02 13.40
C GLU A 13 15.95 -8.16 14.05
N SER A 14 14.75 -8.44 13.52
CA SER A 14 13.88 -9.52 14.01
C SER A 14 14.51 -10.91 13.79
N LEU A 15 15.23 -11.11 12.69
CA LEU A 15 15.99 -12.34 12.44
C LEU A 15 17.17 -12.49 13.39
N GLU A 16 17.92 -11.40 13.66
CA GLU A 16 19.00 -11.43 14.65
C GLU A 16 18.51 -11.85 16.03
N ASP A 17 17.39 -11.28 16.48
CA ASP A 17 16.75 -11.64 17.74
C ASP A 17 16.26 -13.10 17.73
N PHE A 18 15.67 -13.57 16.61
CA PHE A 18 15.26 -14.97 16.46
C PHE A 18 16.45 -15.93 16.60
N PHE A 19 17.56 -15.67 15.92
CA PHE A 19 18.74 -16.54 16.01
C PHE A 19 19.35 -16.53 17.41
N LEU A 20 19.47 -15.36 18.05
CA LEU A 20 19.98 -15.27 19.42
C LEU A 20 19.12 -16.04 20.44
N LYS A 21 17.78 -15.90 20.38
CA LYS A 21 16.85 -16.66 21.23
C LYS A 21 17.03 -18.17 21.06
N ASN A 22 17.41 -18.59 19.87
CA ASN A 22 17.68 -20.00 19.54
C ASN A 22 19.16 -20.41 19.72
N LYS A 23 19.97 -19.59 20.44
CA LYS A 23 21.40 -19.87 20.73
C LYS A 23 22.26 -19.99 19.45
N GLU A 24 21.92 -19.23 18.42
CA GLU A 24 22.64 -19.16 17.16
C GLU A 24 23.27 -17.77 16.95
N SER A 25 24.28 -17.70 16.10
CA SER A 25 24.95 -16.43 15.79
C SER A 25 24.05 -15.47 15.01
N LYS A 26 24.04 -14.18 15.37
CA LYS A 26 23.38 -13.09 14.63
C LYS A 26 23.73 -13.07 13.14
N TYR A 27 24.96 -13.48 12.78
CA TYR A 27 25.40 -13.54 11.39
C TYR A 27 24.49 -14.40 10.52
N ARG A 28 23.82 -15.42 11.07
CA ARG A 28 22.87 -16.29 10.38
C ARG A 28 21.68 -15.53 9.81
N ALA A 29 21.27 -14.44 10.48
CA ALA A 29 20.20 -13.55 9.98
C ALA A 29 20.50 -12.97 8.60
N LYS A 30 21.75 -12.52 8.37
CA LYS A 30 22.17 -11.97 7.07
C LYS A 30 22.15 -13.04 5.97
N GLN A 31 22.56 -14.25 6.30
CA GLN A 31 22.53 -15.37 5.36
C GLN A 31 21.08 -15.72 5.00
N LEU A 32 20.19 -15.87 6.00
CA LEU A 32 18.78 -16.20 5.76
C LEU A 32 18.09 -15.12 4.92
N LEU A 33 18.25 -13.85 5.28
CA LEU A 33 17.67 -12.74 4.55
C LEU A 33 18.05 -12.76 3.06
N LYS A 34 19.31 -13.05 2.76
CA LYS A 34 19.82 -13.16 1.39
C LYS A 34 19.23 -14.35 0.64
N TRP A 35 19.16 -15.54 1.29
CA TRP A 35 18.58 -16.73 0.68
C TRP A 35 17.13 -16.50 0.29
N VAL A 36 16.34 -15.93 1.20
CA VAL A 36 14.90 -15.73 1.02
C VAL A 36 14.61 -14.63 0.02
N HIS A 37 15.20 -13.44 0.18
CA HIS A 37 14.76 -12.24 -0.53
C HIS A 37 15.62 -11.84 -1.74
N GLN A 38 16.83 -12.42 -1.89
CA GLN A 38 17.62 -12.22 -3.13
C GLN A 38 17.57 -13.45 -4.03
N LYS A 39 17.62 -14.65 -3.44
CA LYS A 39 17.66 -15.89 -4.22
C LYS A 39 16.27 -16.53 -4.39
N GLY A 40 15.25 -16.11 -3.63
CA GLY A 40 13.90 -16.67 -3.68
C GLY A 40 13.81 -18.10 -3.13
N ILE A 41 14.76 -18.53 -2.29
CA ILE A 41 14.81 -19.88 -1.71
C ILE A 41 14.07 -19.86 -0.36
N ILE A 42 13.08 -20.73 -0.22
CA ILE A 42 12.24 -20.86 0.99
C ILE A 42 12.41 -22.21 1.71
N ASP A 43 13.18 -23.14 1.12
CA ASP A 43 13.52 -24.42 1.71
C ASP A 43 14.86 -24.31 2.43
N PHE A 44 14.88 -24.53 3.75
CA PHE A 44 16.12 -24.50 4.54
C PHE A 44 17.15 -25.55 4.10
N ASP A 45 16.72 -26.69 3.57
CA ASP A 45 17.64 -27.75 3.14
C ASP A 45 18.47 -27.37 1.91
N LEU A 46 18.00 -26.38 1.13
CA LEU A 46 18.73 -25.81 0.00
C LEU A 46 19.70 -24.69 0.39
N MET A 47 19.69 -24.22 1.65
CA MET A 47 20.51 -23.11 2.13
C MET A 47 21.90 -23.61 2.56
N THR A 48 22.80 -23.83 1.59
CA THR A 48 24.10 -24.49 1.80
C THR A 48 25.07 -23.75 2.70
N ASP A 49 24.87 -22.46 2.97
CA ASP A 49 25.63 -21.67 3.94
C ASP A 49 25.35 -22.07 5.40
N PHE A 50 24.29 -22.85 5.63
CA PHE A 50 23.94 -23.43 6.92
C PHE A 50 24.45 -24.87 7.02
N ASN A 51 25.02 -25.26 8.17
CA ASN A 51 25.34 -26.63 8.42
C ASN A 51 24.07 -27.50 8.58
N LYS A 52 24.24 -28.81 8.51
CA LYS A 52 23.09 -29.76 8.54
C LYS A 52 22.28 -29.66 9.84
N ASP A 53 22.94 -29.46 10.98
CA ASP A 53 22.26 -29.39 12.29
C ASP A 53 21.40 -28.13 12.40
N LEU A 54 21.90 -26.98 11.90
CA LEU A 54 21.11 -25.75 11.88
C LEU A 54 19.91 -25.87 10.94
N ARG A 55 20.09 -26.47 9.75
CA ARG A 55 18.94 -26.70 8.83
C ARG A 55 17.87 -27.57 9.47
N LYS A 56 18.26 -28.67 10.11
CA LYS A 56 17.35 -29.55 10.85
C LYS A 56 16.61 -28.78 11.96
N LYS A 57 17.35 -28.04 12.77
CA LYS A 57 16.79 -27.21 13.83
C LYS A 57 15.79 -26.17 13.30
N LEU A 58 16.12 -25.47 12.21
CA LEU A 58 15.22 -24.49 11.58
C LEU A 58 13.93 -25.16 11.09
N ASN A 59 14.01 -26.33 10.46
CA ASN A 59 12.83 -27.11 10.04
C ASN A 59 11.93 -27.52 11.21
N GLU A 60 12.48 -27.66 12.44
CA GLU A 60 11.72 -27.99 13.63
C GLU A 60 10.97 -26.78 14.23
N ILE A 61 11.57 -25.56 14.18
CA ILE A 61 11.08 -24.38 14.92
C ILE A 61 10.49 -23.30 14.02
N ALA A 62 10.71 -23.34 12.70
CA ALA A 62 10.33 -22.30 11.77
C ALA A 62 9.94 -22.88 10.40
N TYR A 63 9.39 -22.02 9.56
CA TYR A 63 9.13 -22.24 8.15
C TYR A 63 9.25 -20.92 7.38
N ILE A 64 9.26 -20.97 6.06
CA ILE A 64 9.20 -19.80 5.18
C ILE A 64 8.11 -20.08 4.15
N LYS A 65 6.99 -19.33 4.23
CA LYS A 65 5.85 -19.55 3.34
C LYS A 65 5.28 -18.20 2.90
N PRO A 66 5.37 -17.85 1.62
CA PRO A 66 4.62 -16.75 1.06
C PRO A 66 3.13 -17.13 0.97
N PRO A 67 2.21 -16.14 0.88
CA PRO A 67 0.82 -16.42 0.54
C PRO A 67 0.71 -17.07 -0.85
N SER A 68 -0.45 -17.60 -1.20
CA SER A 68 -0.65 -18.29 -2.48
C SER A 68 -1.44 -17.43 -3.48
N ILE A 69 -1.06 -17.50 -4.77
CA ILE A 69 -1.85 -16.88 -5.83
C ILE A 69 -3.05 -17.78 -6.11
N HIS A 70 -4.25 -17.23 -5.95
CA HIS A 70 -5.51 -17.88 -6.25
C HIS A 70 -5.95 -17.63 -7.69
N GLU A 71 -5.91 -16.37 -8.14
CA GLU A 71 -6.26 -15.96 -9.49
C GLU A 71 -5.28 -14.90 -10.03
N GLU A 72 -5.20 -14.82 -11.36
CA GLU A 72 -4.41 -13.82 -12.08
C GLU A 72 -5.23 -13.26 -13.24
N HIS A 73 -5.34 -11.93 -13.30
CA HIS A 73 -6.00 -11.21 -14.37
C HIS A 73 -4.99 -10.28 -15.05
N ILE A 74 -4.89 -10.36 -16.38
CA ILE A 74 -3.94 -9.56 -17.15
C ILE A 74 -4.72 -8.65 -18.10
N SER A 75 -4.48 -7.34 -18.03
CA SER A 75 -5.04 -6.38 -18.96
C SER A 75 -4.25 -6.31 -20.27
N GLU A 76 -4.84 -5.75 -21.33
CA GLU A 76 -4.19 -5.58 -22.64
C GLU A 76 -2.90 -4.74 -22.55
N GLU A 77 -2.85 -3.75 -21.65
CA GLU A 77 -1.65 -2.93 -21.42
C GLU A 77 -0.61 -3.60 -20.51
N GLY A 78 -0.83 -4.87 -20.11
CA GLY A 78 0.09 -5.68 -19.34
C GLY A 78 0.06 -5.47 -17.84
N THR A 79 -0.91 -4.73 -17.29
CA THR A 79 -1.17 -4.66 -15.85
C THR A 79 -1.69 -6.01 -15.37
N ILE A 80 -1.17 -6.50 -14.25
CA ILE A 80 -1.55 -7.80 -13.70
C ILE A 80 -2.17 -7.57 -12.31
N LYS A 81 -3.39 -8.03 -12.12
CA LYS A 81 -4.04 -8.14 -10.82
C LYS A 81 -3.97 -9.58 -10.35
N TYR A 82 -3.48 -9.80 -9.17
CA TYR A 82 -3.46 -11.08 -8.50
C TYR A 82 -4.47 -11.09 -7.36
N VAL A 83 -5.27 -12.13 -7.28
CA VAL A 83 -6.01 -12.50 -6.07
C VAL A 83 -5.13 -13.44 -5.28
N VAL A 84 -4.88 -13.10 -4.03
CA VAL A 84 -3.91 -13.78 -3.17
C VAL A 84 -4.63 -14.31 -1.92
N GLU A 85 -4.46 -15.59 -1.65
CA GLU A 85 -4.99 -16.26 -0.48
C GLU A 85 -3.97 -16.21 0.67
N LEU A 86 -4.41 -15.72 1.83
CA LEU A 86 -3.67 -15.63 3.07
C LEU A 86 -3.74 -16.96 3.85
N GLU A 87 -2.90 -17.12 4.87
CA GLU A 87 -2.95 -18.32 5.73
C GLU A 87 -4.27 -18.45 6.50
N SER A 88 -4.96 -17.34 6.75
CA SER A 88 -6.29 -17.30 7.36
C SER A 88 -7.42 -17.77 6.42
N GLY A 89 -7.17 -17.94 5.13
CA GLY A 89 -8.17 -18.16 4.10
C GLY A 89 -8.79 -16.85 3.55
N SER A 90 -8.46 -15.70 4.10
CA SER A 90 -8.91 -14.39 3.57
C SER A 90 -8.25 -14.11 2.23
N MET A 91 -8.98 -13.41 1.36
CA MET A 91 -8.48 -13.02 0.04
C MET A 91 -8.12 -11.54 0.00
N ILE A 92 -6.96 -11.24 -0.57
CA ILE A 92 -6.54 -9.89 -0.87
C ILE A 92 -6.19 -9.76 -2.35
N GLU A 93 -6.10 -8.53 -2.83
CA GLU A 93 -5.63 -8.26 -4.18
C GLU A 93 -4.34 -7.43 -4.15
N MET A 94 -3.44 -7.72 -5.08
CA MET A 94 -2.28 -6.90 -5.38
C MET A 94 -2.20 -6.64 -6.88
N VAL A 95 -1.60 -5.51 -7.27
CA VAL A 95 -1.54 -5.12 -8.69
C VAL A 95 -0.11 -4.79 -9.10
N GLU A 96 0.35 -5.45 -10.17
CA GLU A 96 1.61 -5.17 -10.81
C GLU A 96 1.40 -4.29 -12.04
N ILE A 97 2.05 -3.13 -12.07
CA ILE A 97 1.93 -2.15 -13.14
C ILE A 97 3.26 -2.03 -13.87
N PRO A 98 3.41 -2.62 -15.07
CA PRO A 98 4.62 -2.50 -15.87
C PRO A 98 4.66 -1.14 -16.59
N GLU A 99 5.85 -0.55 -16.62
CA GLU A 99 6.18 0.62 -17.43
C GLU A 99 7.54 0.41 -18.12
N LYS A 100 7.87 1.26 -19.11
CA LYS A 100 9.11 1.09 -19.89
C LYS A 100 10.38 0.89 -19.04
N LYS A 101 10.51 1.63 -17.93
CA LYS A 101 11.71 1.63 -17.06
C LYS A 101 11.46 1.16 -15.64
N ARG A 102 10.21 0.90 -15.25
CA ARG A 102 9.88 0.47 -13.88
C ARG A 102 8.75 -0.56 -13.89
N ARG A 103 8.75 -1.39 -12.87
CA ARG A 103 7.65 -2.28 -12.50
C ARG A 103 7.22 -1.86 -11.10
N THR A 104 6.00 -1.38 -10.96
CA THR A 104 5.44 -0.93 -9.69
C THR A 104 4.49 -1.99 -9.17
N LEU A 105 4.69 -2.41 -7.92
CA LEU A 105 3.76 -3.27 -7.21
C LEU A 105 2.92 -2.44 -6.23
N CYS A 106 1.61 -2.52 -6.39
CA CYS A 106 0.63 -2.01 -5.44
C CYS A 106 0.30 -3.14 -4.47
N VAL A 107 0.67 -2.97 -3.18
CA VAL A 107 0.49 -3.99 -2.14
C VAL A 107 -0.64 -3.63 -1.20
N SER A 108 -1.34 -4.65 -0.72
CA SER A 108 -2.36 -4.58 0.32
C SER A 108 -1.73 -4.69 1.71
N SER A 109 -2.32 -4.02 2.69
CA SER A 109 -1.90 -4.02 4.09
C SER A 109 -2.97 -4.58 5.03
N GLN A 110 -4.20 -4.73 4.56
CA GLN A 110 -5.33 -5.31 5.29
C GLN A 110 -6.18 -6.13 4.31
N ALA A 111 -6.93 -7.09 4.80
CA ALA A 111 -8.09 -7.63 4.12
C ALA A 111 -9.27 -6.73 4.46
N GLY A 112 -9.86 -6.07 3.43
CA GLY A 112 -10.82 -5.00 3.62
C GLY A 112 -10.22 -3.71 4.18
N CYS A 113 -11.06 -2.76 4.62
CA CYS A 113 -10.62 -1.48 5.20
C CYS A 113 -11.65 -0.92 6.18
N ALA A 114 -11.18 -0.46 7.36
CA ALA A 114 -12.03 0.11 8.39
C ALA A 114 -12.45 1.58 8.13
N LEU A 115 -11.82 2.26 7.16
CA LEU A 115 -12.01 3.71 6.99
C LEU A 115 -13.27 4.09 6.23
N GLN A 116 -13.89 3.17 5.50
CA GLN A 116 -15.16 3.34 4.81
C GLN A 116 -15.24 4.57 3.88
N CYS A 117 -14.12 4.89 3.19
CA CYS A 117 -14.12 5.96 2.19
C CYS A 117 -15.15 5.65 1.10
N THR A 118 -16.07 6.60 0.83
CA THR A 118 -17.26 6.35 -0.01
C THR A 118 -16.96 6.08 -1.49
N PHE A 119 -15.78 6.47 -1.95
CA PHE A 119 -15.31 6.29 -3.33
C PHE A 119 -14.43 5.03 -3.49
N CYS A 120 -14.35 4.15 -2.48
CA CYS A 120 -13.43 3.02 -2.48
C CYS A 120 -14.17 1.69 -2.26
N ALA A 121 -14.03 0.75 -3.17
CA ALA A 121 -14.63 -0.57 -3.08
C ALA A 121 -14.15 -1.35 -1.85
N THR A 122 -12.85 -1.28 -1.52
CA THR A 122 -12.29 -1.88 -0.29
C THR A 122 -12.92 -1.27 0.97
N GLY A 123 -13.20 0.05 0.95
CA GLY A 123 -13.90 0.71 2.06
C GLY A 123 -15.34 0.22 2.21
N ALA A 124 -16.03 -0.03 1.10
CA ALA A 124 -17.39 -0.58 1.09
C ALA A 124 -17.45 -2.05 1.55
N GLN A 125 -16.37 -2.83 1.33
CA GLN A 125 -16.25 -4.20 1.82
C GLN A 125 -16.23 -4.29 3.35
N GLY A 126 -15.70 -3.27 4.03
CA GLY A 126 -15.45 -3.28 5.48
C GLY A 126 -14.12 -3.95 5.84
N PHE A 127 -13.79 -3.94 7.11
CA PHE A 127 -12.54 -4.50 7.65
C PHE A 127 -12.72 -5.96 8.03
N GLU A 128 -11.75 -6.78 7.68
CA GLU A 128 -11.70 -8.19 8.06
C GLU A 128 -10.52 -8.45 9.00
N GLN A 129 -9.28 -8.21 8.53
CA GLN A 129 -8.08 -8.38 9.36
C GLN A 129 -6.90 -7.51 8.90
N ASN A 130 -5.95 -7.30 9.79
CA ASN A 130 -4.62 -6.80 9.43
C ASN A 130 -3.80 -7.93 8.80
N LEU A 131 -3.00 -7.60 7.81
CA LEU A 131 -2.01 -8.53 7.28
C LEU A 131 -0.78 -8.57 8.19
N ASP A 132 -0.24 -9.76 8.40
CA ASP A 132 1.07 -9.92 9.01
C ASP A 132 2.20 -9.46 8.08
N SER A 133 3.37 -9.19 8.64
CA SER A 133 4.53 -8.73 7.85
C SER A 133 4.93 -9.73 6.76
N HIS A 134 4.80 -11.04 7.00
CA HIS A 134 5.08 -12.08 6.01
C HIS A 134 4.07 -12.10 4.86
N GLU A 135 2.81 -11.74 5.11
CA GLU A 135 1.77 -11.62 4.09
C GLU A 135 1.97 -10.37 3.23
N ILE A 136 2.43 -9.25 3.85
CA ILE A 136 2.74 -8.01 3.12
C ILE A 136 3.97 -8.20 2.23
N ILE A 137 5.09 -8.66 2.79
CA ILE A 137 6.33 -8.85 2.03
C ILE A 137 6.22 -10.00 1.04
N GLY A 138 5.37 -10.98 1.35
CA GLY A 138 5.05 -12.11 0.49
C GLY A 138 4.48 -11.70 -0.87
N GLN A 139 3.74 -10.59 -0.93
CA GLN A 139 3.24 -10.03 -2.19
C GLN A 139 4.40 -9.61 -3.11
N LEU A 140 5.44 -8.97 -2.55
CA LEU A 140 6.64 -8.61 -3.30
C LEU A 140 7.47 -9.84 -3.67
N TRP A 141 7.55 -10.82 -2.77
CA TRP A 141 8.23 -12.09 -3.03
C TRP A 141 7.58 -12.83 -4.20
N LEU A 142 6.25 -12.97 -4.20
CA LEU A 142 5.49 -13.58 -5.29
C LEU A 142 5.74 -12.89 -6.63
N SER A 143 5.64 -11.57 -6.69
CA SER A 143 5.85 -10.79 -7.93
C SER A 143 7.28 -10.94 -8.49
N ASN A 144 8.26 -11.26 -7.65
CA ASN A 144 9.64 -11.43 -8.11
C ASN A 144 9.99 -12.89 -8.44
N PHE A 145 9.40 -13.88 -7.76
CA PHE A 145 9.87 -15.27 -7.80
C PHE A 145 8.82 -16.30 -8.25
N HIS A 146 7.52 -15.98 -8.18
CA HIS A 146 6.48 -16.91 -8.64
C HIS A 146 6.59 -17.22 -10.14
N LYS A 147 6.82 -16.19 -10.95
CA LYS A 147 7.13 -16.34 -12.38
C LYS A 147 8.53 -15.84 -12.67
N LYS A 148 9.23 -16.48 -13.60
CA LYS A 148 10.52 -15.97 -14.08
C LYS A 148 10.28 -14.69 -14.91
N HIS A 149 10.26 -13.57 -14.24
CA HIS A 149 10.25 -12.26 -14.90
C HIS A 149 11.66 -11.83 -15.28
N ASN A 150 11.80 -11.19 -16.45
CA ASN A 150 13.09 -10.65 -16.90
C ASN A 150 13.58 -9.45 -16.07
N LYS A 151 12.73 -8.85 -15.26
CA LYS A 151 13.05 -7.67 -14.45
C LYS A 151 12.36 -7.74 -13.08
N PRO A 152 13.06 -7.40 -11.99
CA PRO A 152 12.46 -7.36 -10.66
C PRO A 152 11.50 -6.17 -10.49
N ILE A 153 10.68 -6.20 -9.46
CA ILE A 153 9.90 -5.04 -9.01
C ILE A 153 10.87 -3.92 -8.62
N THR A 154 10.62 -2.72 -9.13
CA THR A 154 11.47 -1.54 -8.89
C THR A 154 10.86 -0.54 -7.92
N ASN A 155 9.55 -0.55 -7.76
CA ASN A 155 8.79 0.36 -6.90
C ASN A 155 7.68 -0.39 -6.18
N VAL A 156 7.44 -0.04 -4.92
CA VAL A 156 6.33 -0.56 -4.13
C VAL A 156 5.51 0.60 -3.59
N VAL A 157 4.18 0.50 -3.73
CA VAL A 157 3.24 1.48 -3.19
C VAL A 157 2.21 0.78 -2.31
N PHE A 158 2.05 1.23 -1.07
CA PHE A 158 1.02 0.77 -0.16
C PHE A 158 -0.28 1.52 -0.46
N MET A 159 -0.92 1.13 -1.56
CA MET A 159 -2.14 1.74 -2.09
C MET A 159 -3.16 0.67 -2.53
N GLY A 160 -2.97 -0.57 -2.12
CA GLY A 160 -3.91 -1.68 -2.29
C GLY A 160 -5.01 -1.65 -1.22
N MET A 161 -5.42 -2.81 -0.76
CA MET A 161 -6.47 -2.93 0.24
C MET A 161 -5.96 -2.51 1.63
N GLY A 162 -6.79 -1.72 2.34
CA GLY A 162 -6.54 -1.30 3.72
C GLY A 162 -5.86 0.06 3.89
N GLU A 163 -5.82 0.50 5.14
CA GLU A 163 -5.07 1.70 5.58
C GLU A 163 -3.73 1.27 6.20
N PRO A 164 -2.60 1.54 5.55
CA PRO A 164 -1.30 1.05 6.02
C PRO A 164 -0.94 1.52 7.42
N LEU A 165 -1.31 2.74 7.80
CA LEU A 165 -0.98 3.26 9.12
C LEU A 165 -1.89 2.74 10.24
N LEU A 166 -2.96 2.01 9.96
CA LEU A 166 -3.69 1.22 10.96
C LEU A 166 -3.01 -0.14 11.21
N ASN A 167 -2.22 -0.63 10.26
CA ASN A 167 -1.38 -1.83 10.41
C ASN A 167 0.12 -1.45 10.51
N PHE A 168 0.42 -0.50 11.40
CA PHE A 168 1.69 0.23 11.42
C PHE A 168 2.91 -0.68 11.53
N ASP A 169 2.94 -1.58 12.52
CA ASP A 169 4.14 -2.36 12.83
C ASP A 169 4.48 -3.36 11.71
N ALA A 170 3.48 -4.07 11.17
CA ALA A 170 3.68 -5.01 10.07
C ALA A 170 4.11 -4.30 8.77
N VAL A 171 3.56 -3.10 8.50
CA VAL A 171 3.96 -2.26 7.36
C VAL A 171 5.40 -1.77 7.50
N ILE A 172 5.81 -1.32 8.70
CA ILE A 172 7.18 -0.88 8.95
C ILE A 172 8.16 -2.04 8.82
N GLU A 173 7.85 -3.18 9.40
CA GLU A 173 8.69 -4.39 9.33
C GLU A 173 8.90 -4.82 7.86
N SER A 174 7.83 -4.90 7.08
CA SER A 174 7.89 -5.21 5.65
C SER A 174 8.70 -4.17 4.86
N ALA A 175 8.52 -2.89 5.14
CA ALA A 175 9.24 -1.82 4.46
C ALA A 175 10.74 -1.81 4.81
N LYS A 176 11.14 -2.22 6.03
CA LYS A 176 12.54 -2.44 6.39
C LYS A 176 13.17 -3.53 5.52
N ILE A 177 12.48 -4.66 5.33
CA ILE A 177 12.93 -5.74 4.43
C ILE A 177 13.08 -5.21 3.00
N MET A 178 12.09 -4.48 2.48
CA MET A 178 12.13 -3.90 1.13
C MET A 178 13.34 -2.99 0.92
N LYS A 179 13.75 -2.23 1.94
CA LYS A 179 14.92 -1.33 1.88
C LYS A 179 16.26 -2.03 2.04
N HIS A 180 16.30 -3.15 2.74
CA HIS A 180 17.55 -3.78 3.13
C HIS A 180 18.35 -4.25 1.92
N GLN A 181 19.69 -3.96 1.88
CA GLN A 181 20.57 -4.27 0.75
C GLN A 181 20.73 -5.77 0.49
N LEU A 182 20.64 -6.61 1.55
CA LEU A 182 20.66 -8.08 1.44
C LEU A 182 19.27 -8.68 1.14
N ALA A 183 18.27 -7.84 0.88
CA ALA A 183 16.94 -8.23 0.44
C ALA A 183 16.65 -7.58 -0.93
N TYR A 184 15.77 -6.60 -1.00
CA TYR A 184 15.37 -5.98 -2.28
C TYR A 184 16.14 -4.70 -2.60
N GLY A 185 16.81 -4.06 -1.64
CA GLY A 185 17.62 -2.86 -1.83
C GLY A 185 16.86 -1.65 -2.39
N LEU A 186 15.55 -1.55 -2.15
CA LEU A 186 14.75 -0.46 -2.67
C LEU A 186 15.10 0.84 -1.94
N SER A 187 15.42 1.88 -2.71
CA SER A 187 15.68 3.20 -2.13
C SER A 187 14.40 3.83 -1.58
N ARG A 188 14.54 4.81 -0.67
CA ARG A 188 13.41 5.53 -0.08
C ARG A 188 12.38 6.08 -1.09
N LYS A 189 12.84 6.50 -2.26
CA LYS A 189 11.99 7.05 -3.33
C LYS A 189 11.18 5.98 -4.07
N ARG A 190 11.50 4.72 -3.85
CA ARG A 190 10.88 3.57 -4.51
C ARG A 190 9.87 2.84 -3.63
N ILE A 191 9.73 3.27 -2.36
CA ILE A 191 8.71 2.79 -1.44
C ILE A 191 7.85 3.98 -1.05
N THR A 192 6.54 3.88 -1.29
CA THR A 192 5.57 4.92 -0.92
C THR A 192 4.54 4.33 0.03
N ILE A 193 4.44 4.90 1.23
CA ILE A 193 3.33 4.64 2.14
C ILE A 193 2.29 5.73 1.91
N SER A 194 1.07 5.31 1.54
CA SER A 194 -0.09 6.19 1.40
C SER A 194 -0.98 6.07 2.62
N THR A 195 -1.56 7.17 3.07
CA THR A 195 -2.49 7.18 4.22
C THR A 195 -3.61 8.17 4.01
N SER A 196 -4.78 7.82 4.49
CA SER A 196 -5.93 8.72 4.58
C SER A 196 -5.83 9.70 5.77
N GLY A 197 -4.78 9.58 6.59
CA GLY A 197 -4.50 10.58 7.63
C GLY A 197 -4.58 10.06 9.06
N ILE A 198 -3.99 8.92 9.38
CA ILE A 198 -3.82 8.44 10.75
C ILE A 198 -2.73 9.28 11.43
N VAL A 199 -3.12 10.49 11.86
CA VAL A 199 -2.22 11.53 12.36
C VAL A 199 -1.21 11.06 13.41
N PRO A 200 -1.58 10.28 14.45
CA PRO A 200 -0.60 9.79 15.42
C PRO A 200 0.51 8.95 14.79
N ASN A 201 0.19 8.16 13.78
CA ASN A 201 1.14 7.26 13.12
C ASN A 201 1.97 7.95 12.03
N ILE A 202 1.45 9.02 11.40
CA ILE A 202 2.27 9.91 10.56
C ILE A 202 3.41 10.52 11.39
N LYS A 203 3.12 10.97 12.63
CA LYS A 203 4.13 11.55 13.54
C LYS A 203 5.23 10.56 13.95
N LYS A 204 4.91 9.27 14.03
CA LYS A 204 5.87 8.21 14.39
C LYS A 204 6.66 7.70 13.19
N LEU A 205 6.16 7.92 11.98
CA LEU A 205 6.69 7.27 10.78
C LEU A 205 8.16 7.59 10.52
N HIS A 206 8.55 8.85 10.66
CA HIS A 206 9.90 9.32 10.37
C HIS A 206 10.96 8.74 11.33
N ASP A 207 10.58 8.41 12.57
CA ASP A 207 11.48 7.76 13.54
C ASP A 207 11.70 6.27 13.24
N LYS A 208 10.79 5.65 12.49
CA LYS A 208 10.81 4.21 12.22
C LYS A 208 11.40 3.85 10.89
N ILE A 209 11.11 4.64 9.85
CA ILE A 209 11.58 4.34 8.49
C ILE A 209 11.61 5.59 7.60
N ASP A 210 12.62 5.65 6.76
CA ASP A 210 12.76 6.67 5.72
C ASP A 210 12.18 6.15 4.38
N VAL A 211 10.97 6.61 4.02
CA VAL A 211 10.24 6.27 2.79
C VAL A 211 9.55 7.50 2.20
N SER A 212 8.93 7.40 1.05
CA SER A 212 8.05 8.43 0.50
C SER A 212 6.68 8.36 1.17
N LEU A 213 6.10 9.53 1.49
CA LEU A 213 4.77 9.66 2.07
C LEU A 213 3.80 10.22 1.02
N ALA A 214 2.64 9.57 0.90
CA ALA A 214 1.49 10.07 0.15
C ALA A 214 0.29 10.26 1.09
N ILE A 215 -0.49 11.30 0.84
CA ILE A 215 -1.68 11.63 1.63
C ILE A 215 -2.91 11.59 0.73
N SER A 216 -3.81 10.69 1.02
CA SER A 216 -5.14 10.61 0.43
C SER A 216 -6.03 11.74 0.99
N LEU A 217 -5.88 12.95 0.42
CA LEU A 217 -6.56 14.15 0.91
C LEU A 217 -8.00 14.25 0.38
N HIS A 218 -8.18 14.19 -0.93
CA HIS A 218 -9.43 14.08 -1.70
C HIS A 218 -10.43 15.23 -1.55
N ALA A 219 -10.32 16.08 -0.55
CA ALA A 219 -11.08 17.31 -0.38
C ALA A 219 -10.20 18.40 0.28
N ALA A 220 -10.57 19.66 0.10
CA ALA A 220 -9.84 20.81 0.65
C ALA A 220 -10.64 21.56 1.74
N ASP A 221 -11.76 21.03 2.18
CA ASP A 221 -12.53 21.48 3.35
C ASP A 221 -13.05 20.26 4.13
N ASP A 222 -13.19 20.45 5.46
CA ASP A 222 -13.56 19.36 6.36
C ASP A 222 -14.96 18.81 6.08
N LYS A 223 -15.94 19.68 5.75
CA LYS A 223 -17.31 19.23 5.49
C LYS A 223 -17.36 18.17 4.39
N LEU A 224 -16.75 18.45 3.24
CA LEU A 224 -16.72 17.49 2.14
C LEU A 224 -15.84 16.29 2.49
N ARG A 225 -14.72 16.53 3.21
CA ARG A 225 -13.82 15.43 3.57
C ARG A 225 -14.45 14.46 4.57
N ASP A 226 -15.27 14.95 5.51
CA ASP A 226 -16.03 14.12 6.45
C ASP A 226 -16.98 13.15 5.72
N GLU A 227 -17.58 13.64 4.62
CA GLU A 227 -18.49 12.85 3.80
C GLU A 227 -17.80 11.75 3.00
N ILE A 228 -16.63 12.07 2.37
CA ILE A 228 -15.97 11.14 1.44
C ILE A 228 -14.81 10.37 2.06
N VAL A 229 -14.20 10.87 3.15
CA VAL A 229 -13.09 10.26 3.90
C VAL A 229 -13.37 10.32 5.40
N PRO A 230 -14.22 9.45 5.96
CA PRO A 230 -14.79 9.59 7.31
C PRO A 230 -13.79 9.68 8.46
N ILE A 231 -12.55 9.21 8.28
CA ILE A 231 -11.49 9.40 9.29
C ILE A 231 -11.19 10.88 9.59
N ASN A 232 -11.62 11.80 8.72
CA ASN A 232 -11.48 13.23 8.92
C ASN A 232 -12.22 13.71 10.18
N ASN A 233 -13.36 13.11 10.51
CA ASN A 233 -14.09 13.40 11.76
C ASN A 233 -13.21 13.23 13.01
N LYS A 234 -12.25 12.28 12.96
CA LYS A 234 -11.29 12.03 14.04
C LYS A 234 -10.05 12.89 13.92
N TYR A 235 -9.58 13.10 12.70
CA TYR A 235 -8.36 13.84 12.39
C TYR A 235 -8.64 14.86 11.28
N PRO A 236 -9.12 16.07 11.63
CA PRO A 236 -9.50 17.11 10.66
C PRO A 236 -8.27 17.57 9.84
N ILE A 237 -8.54 18.18 8.69
CA ILE A 237 -7.52 18.63 7.73
C ILE A 237 -6.42 19.45 8.42
N SER A 238 -6.76 20.31 9.36
CA SER A 238 -5.79 21.14 10.07
C SER A 238 -4.74 20.30 10.82
N SER A 239 -5.18 19.25 11.51
CA SER A 239 -4.32 18.29 12.21
C SER A 239 -3.47 17.47 11.25
N LEU A 240 -4.05 17.05 10.12
CA LEU A 240 -3.36 16.32 9.05
C LEU A 240 -2.27 17.16 8.41
N ILE A 241 -2.57 18.40 8.01
CA ILE A 241 -1.58 19.32 7.41
C ILE A 241 -0.46 19.63 8.39
N LYS A 242 -0.78 19.83 9.69
CA LYS A 242 0.24 19.99 10.73
C LYS A 242 1.16 18.77 10.81
N ALA A 243 0.63 17.56 10.85
CA ALA A 243 1.45 16.34 10.88
C ALA A 243 2.33 16.18 9.61
N CYS A 244 1.81 16.58 8.45
CA CYS A 244 2.60 16.62 7.21
C CYS A 244 3.75 17.63 7.28
N THR A 245 3.49 18.81 7.85
CA THR A 245 4.50 19.86 8.05
C THR A 245 5.58 19.38 9.02
N ASP A 246 5.19 18.78 10.14
CA ASP A 246 6.12 18.22 11.15
C ASP A 246 6.98 17.11 10.52
N TYR A 247 6.38 16.22 9.69
CA TYR A 247 7.10 15.21 8.93
C TYR A 247 8.14 15.81 7.97
N LEU A 248 7.81 16.88 7.24
CA LEU A 248 8.74 17.55 6.33
C LEU A 248 9.86 18.26 7.09
N ASN A 249 9.55 18.91 8.22
CA ASN A 249 10.52 19.62 9.06
C ASN A 249 11.59 18.67 9.62
N HIS A 250 11.23 17.44 10.00
CA HIS A 250 12.19 16.41 10.40
C HIS A 250 13.28 16.20 9.34
N TYR A 251 12.92 16.28 8.06
CA TYR A 251 13.86 16.15 6.94
C TYR A 251 14.38 17.51 6.42
N GLN A 252 14.31 18.56 7.24
CA GLN A 252 14.78 19.91 6.90
C GLN A 252 14.17 20.45 5.57
N ASN A 253 12.92 20.15 5.29
CA ASN A 253 12.19 20.53 4.07
C ASN A 253 12.87 20.15 2.73
N LYS A 254 13.84 19.21 2.75
CA LYS A 254 14.48 18.68 1.53
C LYS A 254 13.62 17.63 0.79
N ARG A 255 12.35 17.52 1.15
CA ARG A 255 11.40 16.53 0.62
C ARG A 255 10.09 17.18 0.24
N SER A 256 9.32 16.44 -0.53
CA SER A 256 7.92 16.77 -0.81
C SER A 256 7.04 15.57 -0.51
N ILE A 257 5.82 15.84 -0.05
CA ILE A 257 4.75 14.85 0.11
C ILE A 257 3.97 14.75 -1.18
N THR A 258 3.44 13.58 -1.51
CA THR A 258 2.47 13.44 -2.60
C THR A 258 1.07 13.61 -2.03
N ILE A 259 0.30 14.54 -2.56
CA ILE A 259 -1.13 14.71 -2.25
C ILE A 259 -1.92 13.96 -3.32
N GLU A 260 -2.58 12.89 -2.93
CA GLU A 260 -3.50 12.16 -3.78
C GLU A 260 -4.88 12.85 -3.72
N TYR A 261 -5.43 13.20 -4.88
CA TYR A 261 -6.71 13.86 -4.98
C TYR A 261 -7.56 13.17 -6.05
N ILE A 262 -8.58 12.43 -5.58
CA ILE A 262 -9.55 11.80 -6.48
C ILE A 262 -10.49 12.87 -7.04
N LEU A 263 -10.78 12.82 -8.34
CA LEU A 263 -11.72 13.71 -9.00
C LEU A 263 -13.02 12.97 -9.26
N ILE A 264 -14.09 13.43 -8.62
CA ILE A 264 -15.45 12.87 -8.68
C ILE A 264 -16.38 13.91 -9.28
N GLU A 265 -17.14 13.55 -10.33
CA GLU A 265 -18.02 14.46 -11.03
C GLU A 265 -19.08 15.07 -10.12
N GLY A 266 -19.15 16.41 -10.14
CA GLY A 266 -20.14 17.17 -9.37
C GLY A 266 -19.88 17.21 -7.86
N VAL A 267 -18.81 16.54 -7.35
CA VAL A 267 -18.50 16.48 -5.92
C VAL A 267 -17.32 17.39 -5.57
N ASN A 268 -16.17 17.16 -6.18
CA ASN A 268 -14.92 17.87 -5.86
C ASN A 268 -14.12 18.32 -7.10
N ASP A 269 -14.74 18.34 -8.27
CA ASP A 269 -14.11 18.54 -9.59
C ASP A 269 -14.22 20.00 -10.13
N SER A 270 -14.79 20.93 -9.34
CA SER A 270 -14.99 22.33 -9.79
C SER A 270 -13.71 23.17 -9.59
N ILE A 271 -13.64 24.29 -10.29
CA ILE A 271 -12.53 25.26 -10.16
C ILE A 271 -12.46 25.85 -8.74
N GLU A 272 -13.59 25.97 -8.06
CA GLU A 272 -13.60 26.44 -6.67
C GLU A 272 -12.94 25.43 -5.72
N HIS A 273 -13.08 24.13 -5.98
CA HIS A 273 -12.35 23.10 -5.24
C HIS A 273 -10.84 23.18 -5.50
N ALA A 274 -10.41 23.46 -6.75
CA ALA A 274 -9.01 23.69 -7.07
C ALA A 274 -8.45 24.93 -6.36
N LYS A 275 -9.22 26.02 -6.27
CA LYS A 275 -8.85 27.23 -5.52
C LYS A 275 -8.70 26.95 -4.02
N LYS A 276 -9.65 26.24 -3.41
CA LYS A 276 -9.54 25.82 -2.00
C LYS A 276 -8.30 24.95 -1.78
N LEU A 277 -8.05 23.99 -2.65
CA LEU A 277 -6.89 23.09 -2.57
C LEU A 277 -5.58 23.86 -2.62
N THR A 278 -5.40 24.81 -3.55
CA THR A 278 -4.18 25.61 -3.64
C THR A 278 -3.96 26.51 -2.42
N ARG A 279 -5.04 27.07 -1.83
CA ARG A 279 -4.95 27.86 -0.59
C ARG A 279 -4.52 26.97 0.59
N LEU A 280 -5.12 25.78 0.72
CA LEU A 280 -4.79 24.83 1.78
C LEU A 280 -3.31 24.40 1.73
N LEU A 281 -2.82 24.09 0.55
CA LEU A 281 -1.47 23.55 0.35
C LEU A 281 -0.38 24.61 0.21
N SER A 282 -0.70 25.90 0.30
CA SER A 282 0.22 27.04 -0.02
C SER A 282 1.52 27.04 0.77
N ARG A 283 1.55 26.43 1.96
CA ARG A 283 2.74 26.35 2.84
C ARG A 283 3.32 24.93 2.94
N LEU A 284 2.79 23.96 2.17
CA LEU A 284 3.23 22.58 2.21
C LEU A 284 4.08 22.25 0.97
N SER A 285 5.31 21.78 1.17
CA SER A 285 6.13 21.26 0.07
C SER A 285 5.53 19.95 -0.44
N CYS A 286 4.76 20.02 -1.52
CA CYS A 286 4.06 18.87 -2.06
C CYS A 286 4.00 18.88 -3.59
N LYS A 287 3.69 17.73 -4.15
CA LYS A 287 3.22 17.52 -5.52
C LYS A 287 1.82 16.91 -5.46
N ILE A 288 1.01 17.17 -6.47
CA ILE A 288 -0.38 16.71 -6.51
C ILE A 288 -0.50 15.62 -7.56
N ASN A 289 -1.12 14.51 -7.18
CA ASN A 289 -1.47 13.43 -8.08
C ASN A 289 -3.00 13.38 -8.20
N LEU A 290 -3.51 13.76 -9.35
CA LEU A 290 -4.93 13.72 -9.65
C LEU A 290 -5.31 12.31 -10.11
N ILE A 291 -6.35 11.75 -9.50
CA ILE A 291 -6.87 10.42 -9.80
C ILE A 291 -8.31 10.59 -10.28
N PRO A 292 -8.60 10.54 -11.59
CA PRO A 292 -9.98 10.46 -12.04
C PRO A 292 -10.67 9.25 -11.41
N PHE A 293 -11.89 9.42 -10.93
CA PHE A 293 -12.64 8.36 -10.28
C PHE A 293 -12.75 7.13 -11.20
N ASN A 294 -12.48 5.96 -10.65
CA ASN A 294 -12.68 4.68 -11.32
C ASN A 294 -13.96 4.05 -10.73
N SER A 295 -14.93 3.78 -11.59
CA SER A 295 -16.21 3.20 -11.17
C SER A 295 -16.02 1.77 -10.66
N PHE A 296 -16.84 1.39 -9.69
CA PHE A 296 -16.92 0.02 -9.19
C PHE A 296 -18.37 -0.34 -8.89
N ASN A 297 -18.65 -1.61 -8.78
CA ASN A 297 -20.02 -2.10 -8.58
C ASN A 297 -20.59 -1.61 -7.25
N GLY A 298 -21.74 -0.94 -7.26
CA GLY A 298 -22.37 -0.35 -6.08
C GLY A 298 -22.02 1.12 -5.81
N SER A 299 -21.14 1.75 -6.62
CA SER A 299 -20.87 3.19 -6.50
C SER A 299 -21.82 4.03 -7.36
N ASN A 300 -22.35 5.11 -6.77
CA ASN A 300 -23.15 6.11 -7.47
C ASN A 300 -22.31 7.27 -8.05
N TYR A 301 -21.02 7.30 -7.79
CA TYR A 301 -20.12 8.34 -8.28
C TYR A 301 -19.79 8.14 -9.76
N LYS A 302 -19.43 9.25 -10.41
CA LYS A 302 -19.02 9.26 -11.82
C LYS A 302 -17.67 9.92 -12.01
N ARG A 303 -16.96 9.49 -13.05
CA ARG A 303 -15.74 10.12 -13.49
C ARG A 303 -16.06 11.44 -14.18
N PRO A 304 -15.35 12.54 -13.86
CA PRO A 304 -15.51 13.79 -14.58
C PRO A 304 -15.07 13.68 -16.05
N SER A 305 -15.61 14.55 -16.89
CA SER A 305 -15.18 14.66 -18.28
C SER A 305 -13.68 15.05 -18.37
N ASN A 306 -13.00 14.61 -19.41
CA ASN A 306 -11.60 14.95 -19.64
C ASN A 306 -11.38 16.47 -19.71
N LYS A 307 -12.36 17.24 -20.21
CA LYS A 307 -12.33 18.71 -20.22
C LYS A 307 -12.25 19.26 -18.79
N LYS A 308 -13.11 18.82 -17.88
CA LYS A 308 -13.09 19.24 -16.47
C LYS A 308 -11.78 18.84 -15.78
N ILE A 309 -11.31 17.62 -16.00
CA ILE A 309 -10.03 17.13 -15.44
C ILE A 309 -8.87 18.02 -15.89
N ASN A 310 -8.79 18.34 -17.17
CA ASN A 310 -7.73 19.20 -17.70
C ASN A 310 -7.81 20.63 -17.14
N ILE A 311 -8.99 21.23 -17.08
CA ILE A 311 -9.18 22.56 -16.48
C ILE A 311 -8.69 22.59 -15.02
N PHE A 312 -9.04 21.58 -14.22
CA PHE A 312 -8.60 21.44 -12.83
C PHE A 312 -7.08 21.31 -12.75
N LYS A 313 -6.50 20.41 -13.54
CA LYS A 313 -5.05 20.18 -13.62
C LYS A 313 -4.30 21.44 -14.02
N ASP A 314 -4.73 22.11 -15.10
CA ASP A 314 -4.07 23.30 -15.63
C ASP A 314 -4.11 24.46 -14.62
N TYR A 315 -5.23 24.60 -13.89
CA TYR A 315 -5.30 25.58 -12.80
C TYR A 315 -4.23 25.32 -11.72
N LEU A 316 -4.04 24.07 -11.28
CA LEU A 316 -3.03 23.72 -10.28
C LEU A 316 -1.61 23.98 -10.82
N MET A 317 -1.35 23.62 -12.07
CA MET A 317 -0.05 23.87 -12.72
C MET A 317 0.25 25.36 -12.85
N ASN A 318 -0.76 26.17 -13.23
CA ASN A 318 -0.64 27.63 -13.30
C ASN A 318 -0.42 28.29 -11.92
N LYS A 319 -0.77 27.60 -10.83
CA LYS A 319 -0.45 28.00 -9.45
C LYS A 319 0.91 27.50 -8.97
N GLY A 320 1.72 26.89 -9.85
CA GLY A 320 3.07 26.43 -9.54
C GLY A 320 3.17 25.02 -8.94
N TYR A 321 2.08 24.26 -8.85
CA TYR A 321 2.15 22.90 -8.34
C TYR A 321 2.60 21.92 -9.42
N ILE A 322 3.55 21.04 -9.07
CA ILE A 322 3.84 19.85 -9.88
C ILE A 322 2.61 18.94 -9.79
N THR A 323 1.87 18.84 -10.89
CA THR A 323 0.61 18.10 -10.94
C THR A 323 0.71 16.99 -11.96
N THR A 324 0.50 15.76 -11.52
CA THR A 324 0.42 14.56 -12.37
C THR A 324 -1.02 14.10 -12.47
N LEU A 325 -1.41 13.61 -13.64
CA LEU A 325 -2.68 12.92 -13.84
C LEU A 325 -2.38 11.43 -13.90
N ARG A 326 -3.00 10.66 -12.99
CA ARG A 326 -2.86 9.21 -13.02
C ARG A 326 -3.65 8.66 -14.20
N ILE A 327 -2.93 8.03 -15.10
CA ILE A 327 -3.56 7.25 -16.17
C ILE A 327 -4.14 5.99 -15.52
N THR A 328 -5.44 5.78 -15.68
CA THR A 328 -6.09 4.56 -15.22
C THR A 328 -5.47 3.37 -15.94
N ARG A 329 -4.98 2.40 -15.19
CA ARG A 329 -4.44 1.13 -15.70
C ARG A 329 -5.12 0.00 -14.95
N GLY A 330 -5.39 -1.09 -15.66
CA GLY A 330 -6.08 -2.24 -15.10
C GLY A 330 -7.57 -2.01 -14.82
N ASP A 331 -8.20 -0.97 -15.40
CA ASP A 331 -9.64 -0.70 -15.23
C ASP A 331 -10.49 -1.89 -15.76
N ALA A 332 -10.09 -2.44 -16.90
CA ALA A 332 -10.76 -3.59 -17.51
C ALA A 332 -10.71 -4.89 -16.66
N ILE A 333 -9.85 -4.92 -15.66
CA ILE A 333 -9.68 -6.06 -14.72
C ILE A 333 -9.97 -5.68 -13.27
N ASP A 334 -10.68 -4.56 -13.02
CA ASP A 334 -10.94 -4.01 -11.68
C ASP A 334 -9.67 -3.88 -10.82
N GLY A 335 -8.56 -3.55 -11.45
CA GLY A 335 -7.23 -3.40 -10.83
C GLY A 335 -6.80 -1.95 -10.62
N ALA A 336 -7.66 -0.97 -10.90
CA ALA A 336 -7.35 0.43 -10.69
C ALA A 336 -7.53 0.83 -9.20
N CYS A 337 -7.00 2.01 -8.85
CA CYS A 337 -7.13 2.52 -7.48
C CYS A 337 -8.59 2.67 -7.06
N GLY A 338 -8.90 2.14 -5.88
CA GLY A 338 -10.25 2.16 -5.30
C GLY A 338 -11.16 1.01 -5.75
N GLN A 339 -10.71 0.14 -6.67
CA GLN A 339 -11.53 -0.96 -7.20
C GLN A 339 -11.27 -2.32 -6.50
N LEU A 340 -10.17 -2.45 -5.73
CA LEU A 340 -9.78 -3.74 -5.18
C LEU A 340 -10.77 -4.26 -4.14
N VAL A 341 -11.20 -5.51 -4.35
CA VAL A 341 -12.03 -6.29 -3.43
C VAL A 341 -11.57 -7.75 -3.50
N GLY A 342 -11.54 -8.47 -2.38
CA GLY A 342 -11.29 -9.91 -2.41
C GLY A 342 -12.38 -10.61 -3.23
N SER A 343 -12.06 -11.15 -4.40
CA SER A 343 -13.03 -11.54 -5.44
C SER A 343 -14.05 -12.63 -5.06
N LEU A 344 -13.75 -13.47 -4.09
CA LEU A 344 -14.68 -14.54 -3.63
C LEU A 344 -15.88 -14.02 -2.82
N ASN A 345 -15.86 -12.78 -2.33
CA ASN A 345 -16.95 -12.22 -1.53
C ASN A 345 -18.02 -11.46 -2.34
N ASN A 346 -17.83 -11.23 -3.64
CA ASN A 346 -18.79 -10.51 -4.47
C ASN A 346 -20.12 -11.25 -4.70
N SER A 347 -20.14 -12.59 -4.57
CA SER A 347 -21.36 -13.39 -4.73
C SER A 347 -22.23 -13.48 -3.46
N ILE A 348 -21.66 -13.23 -2.27
CA ILE A 348 -22.35 -13.46 -0.99
C ILE A 348 -22.80 -12.14 -0.33
N LYS A 349 -22.06 -11.03 -0.47
CA LYS A 349 -22.36 -9.75 0.20
C LYS A 349 -23.18 -8.76 -0.63
N GLY A 350 -23.42 -8.98 -1.91
CA GLY A 350 -24.29 -8.15 -2.75
C GLY A 350 -25.76 -8.08 -2.30
N LYS A 351 -26.17 -8.90 -1.34
CA LYS A 351 -27.52 -8.86 -0.75
C LYS A 351 -27.66 -8.00 0.51
N HIS A 352 -26.57 -7.50 1.10
CA HIS A 352 -26.62 -6.70 2.34
C HIS A 352 -26.36 -5.20 2.17
N LEU A 353 -26.03 -4.72 0.96
CA LEU A 353 -25.75 -3.30 0.70
C LEU A 353 -27.01 -2.43 0.46
N ILE A 354 -28.23 -2.99 0.61
CA ILE A 354 -29.51 -2.28 0.33
C ILE A 354 -30.30 -1.90 1.59
N SER A 355 -29.74 -1.98 2.80
CA SER A 355 -30.54 -1.65 4.00
C SER A 355 -29.86 -0.68 4.96
N HIS A 356 -29.49 0.52 4.51
CA HIS A 356 -29.36 1.68 5.38
C HIS A 356 -29.92 2.92 4.67
N LYS A 357 -31.22 2.90 4.40
CA LYS A 357 -32.05 4.09 4.41
C LYS A 357 -32.82 4.09 5.72
N SER A 358 -32.86 5.26 6.39
CA SER A 358 -33.62 5.64 7.59
C SER A 358 -32.91 5.32 8.92
N ILE A 359 -32.23 6.26 9.50
CA ILE A 359 -32.70 7.18 10.57
C ILE A 359 -31.72 8.34 10.64
#